data_1fbc9d99f8e6d90eb295cbd2a4136660
#
_entry.id   1fbc9d99f8e6d90eb295cbd2a4136660
#
_cell.length_a   1.000
_cell.length_b   1.000
_cell.length_c   1.000
_cell.angle_alpha   90.00
_cell.angle_beta   90.00
_cell.angle_gamma   90.00
#
_symmetry.space_group_name_H-M   'P 1'
#
loop_
_entity.id
_entity.type
_entity.pdbx_description
1 polymer ?
#
loop_
_entity_poly.entity_id
_entity_poly.type
_entity_poly.pdbx_seq_one_letter_code
_entity_poly.pdbx_strand_id
1 'polypeptide(L)'
;MITDAQFHMYLPDTSEHPWPRDPDRSKPPAKHARSFTPEEMLGAMEAIGVDRAVIVPPGWAGEDNSRALAAAAQYAGKFAVMGRIDPYDPATPERLEHWLEQPSMLGIRMSGKWPATPTQVQDAFSDPALEWYWAACERLGIPLMMLTRQFASRLLPIAERHPDLTLIIDHLSTQEGATAAEAFAAFDDMIALARFPRVVVKVGNGPSRSRQPYPFEDVHRYLRGVYDAFGAPRMLWEADITQLTKNTYAECLRLWQEDLSFLTAEDKDWIFHRATAEALNWPE
;
A
#
# COMPACT_ATOMS: atom_id res chain seq x y z
N MET A 1 8.14 8.33 16.50
CA MET A 1 7.08 8.68 15.49
C MET A 1 6.47 7.40 14.94
N ILE A 2 5.17 7.39 14.66
CA ILE A 2 4.48 6.25 14.06
C ILE A 2 3.79 6.71 12.77
N THR A 3 4.11 6.06 11.66
CA THR A 3 3.54 6.31 10.33
C THR A 3 2.71 5.12 9.91
N ASP A 4 1.43 5.33 9.58
CA ASP A 4 0.60 4.32 8.90
C ASP A 4 0.81 4.44 7.39
N ALA A 5 1.41 3.43 6.78
CA ALA A 5 1.77 3.46 5.36
C ALA A 5 0.58 3.28 4.41
N GLN A 6 -0.66 3.14 4.92
CA GLN A 6 -1.87 3.09 4.09
C GLN A 6 -3.17 3.30 4.82
N PHE A 7 -3.98 4.22 4.31
CA PHE A 7 -5.43 4.17 4.47
C PHE A 7 -6.14 4.62 3.18
N HIS A 8 -7.37 4.19 3.00
CA HIS A 8 -8.20 4.63 1.90
C HIS A 8 -9.14 5.74 2.36
N MET A 9 -9.00 6.90 1.74
CA MET A 9 -9.94 8.00 1.93
C MET A 9 -11.00 7.99 0.83
N TYR A 10 -12.26 8.12 1.19
CA TYR A 10 -13.35 8.28 0.24
C TYR A 10 -14.48 9.12 0.83
N LEU A 11 -14.90 10.11 0.07
CA LEU A 11 -15.99 11.01 0.40
C LEU A 11 -17.33 10.41 -0.03
N PRO A 12 -18.48 10.91 0.45
CA PRO A 12 -19.78 10.42 0.03
C PRO A 12 -19.98 10.51 -1.49
N ASP A 13 -20.73 9.55 -2.06
CA ASP A 13 -21.26 9.64 -3.42
C ASP A 13 -22.37 10.68 -3.45
N THR A 14 -22.16 11.79 -4.15
CA THR A 14 -23.12 12.90 -4.25
C THR A 14 -23.33 13.30 -5.70
N SER A 15 -24.39 14.06 -5.98
CA SER A 15 -24.64 14.61 -7.33
C SER A 15 -23.53 15.56 -7.80
N GLU A 16 -22.87 16.24 -6.87
CA GLU A 16 -21.78 17.18 -7.16
C GLU A 16 -20.45 16.45 -7.34
N HIS A 17 -20.31 15.32 -6.66
CA HIS A 17 -19.11 14.50 -6.67
C HIS A 17 -19.49 13.02 -6.78
N PRO A 18 -20.00 12.58 -7.93
CA PRO A 18 -20.41 11.19 -8.10
C PRO A 18 -19.18 10.28 -8.10
N TRP A 19 -19.32 9.12 -7.46
CA TRP A 19 -18.30 8.08 -7.63
C TRP A 19 -18.28 7.60 -9.09
N PRO A 20 -17.10 7.29 -9.64
CA PRO A 20 -17.01 6.74 -10.98
C PRO A 20 -17.90 5.50 -11.14
N ARG A 21 -18.77 5.51 -12.12
CA ARG A 21 -19.67 4.41 -12.44
C ARG A 21 -19.06 3.59 -13.57
N ASP A 22 -18.08 2.77 -13.23
CA ASP A 22 -17.61 1.74 -14.13
C ASP A 22 -18.55 0.55 -14.03
N PRO A 23 -19.19 0.12 -15.16
CA PRO A 23 -20.08 -1.04 -15.17
C PRO A 23 -19.40 -2.31 -14.63
N ASP A 24 -18.09 -2.47 -14.84
CA ASP A 24 -17.31 -3.61 -14.39
C ASP A 24 -16.74 -3.44 -12.97
N ARG A 25 -16.77 -2.22 -12.43
CA ARG A 25 -16.34 -1.86 -11.05
C ARG A 25 -17.48 -1.27 -10.23
N SER A 26 -18.66 -1.65 -10.56
CA SER A 26 -19.94 -1.08 -10.18
C SER A 26 -20.25 -1.18 -8.71
N LYS A 27 -19.72 -0.56 -7.86
CA LYS A 27 -20.07 -0.21 -6.47
C LYS A 27 -18.87 -0.48 -5.57
N PRO A 28 -18.53 0.48 -4.72
CA PRO A 28 -17.71 0.17 -3.56
C PRO A 28 -18.35 -1.02 -2.85
N PRO A 29 -17.55 -1.95 -2.33
CA PRO A 29 -18.06 -3.04 -1.51
C PRO A 29 -19.00 -2.50 -0.45
N ALA A 30 -20.03 -3.25 -0.06
CA ALA A 30 -21.02 -2.81 0.95
C ALA A 30 -20.36 -2.31 2.26
N LYS A 31 -19.16 -2.81 2.58
CA LYS A 31 -18.33 -2.33 3.69
C LYS A 31 -17.86 -0.87 3.53
N HIS A 32 -17.88 -0.31 2.33
CA HIS A 32 -17.54 1.08 2.02
C HIS A 32 -18.78 1.93 1.71
N ALA A 33 -19.96 1.48 2.14
CA ALA A 33 -21.22 2.21 1.92
C ALA A 33 -21.27 3.57 2.63
N ARG A 34 -20.38 3.80 3.62
CA ARG A 34 -20.18 5.10 4.26
C ARG A 34 -18.82 5.67 3.84
N SER A 35 -18.73 6.99 3.78
CA SER A 35 -17.47 7.70 3.61
C SER A 35 -16.48 7.40 4.76
N PHE A 36 -15.21 7.60 4.47
CA PHE A 36 -14.15 7.67 5.48
C PHE A 36 -13.32 8.92 5.20
N THR A 37 -13.45 9.91 6.07
CA THR A 37 -12.89 11.25 5.85
C THR A 37 -11.50 11.39 6.48
N PRO A 38 -10.74 12.44 6.10
CA PRO A 38 -9.48 12.78 6.75
C PRO A 38 -9.64 13.02 8.26
N GLU A 39 -10.75 13.66 8.68
CA GLU A 39 -11.04 13.95 10.08
C GLU A 39 -11.29 12.66 10.89
N GLU A 40 -12.00 11.69 10.29
CA GLU A 40 -12.18 10.37 10.91
C GLU A 40 -10.84 9.64 11.08
N MET A 41 -9.94 9.75 10.08
CA MET A 41 -8.60 9.18 10.20
C MET A 41 -7.78 9.88 11.28
N LEU A 42 -7.78 11.21 11.33
CA LEU A 42 -7.08 11.98 12.38
C LEU A 42 -7.55 11.58 13.77
N GLY A 43 -8.86 11.47 13.99
CA GLY A 43 -9.40 11.02 15.28
C GLY A 43 -8.97 9.59 15.63
N ALA A 44 -8.93 8.69 14.64
CA ALA A 44 -8.48 7.32 14.86
C ALA A 44 -6.97 7.25 15.16
N MET A 45 -6.16 8.06 14.48
CA MET A 45 -4.71 8.18 14.70
C MET A 45 -4.42 8.72 16.11
N GLU A 46 -5.08 9.82 16.49
CA GLU A 46 -4.92 10.44 17.80
C GLU A 46 -5.24 9.48 18.94
N ALA A 47 -6.31 8.69 18.78
CA ALA A 47 -6.76 7.73 19.78
C ALA A 47 -5.71 6.66 20.14
N ILE A 48 -4.78 6.36 19.25
CA ILE A 48 -3.76 5.30 19.45
C ILE A 48 -2.32 5.81 19.30
N GLY A 49 -2.11 7.10 19.09
CA GLY A 49 -0.77 7.70 19.01
C GLY A 49 -0.05 7.49 17.67
N VAL A 50 -0.80 7.38 16.55
CA VAL A 50 -0.23 7.43 15.19
C VAL A 50 -0.05 8.89 14.78
N ASP A 51 1.13 9.25 14.27
CA ASP A 51 1.50 10.63 14.00
C ASP A 51 1.11 11.11 12.61
N ARG A 52 1.25 10.24 11.59
CA ARG A 52 0.98 10.56 10.18
C ARG A 52 0.57 9.31 9.39
N ALA A 53 -0.07 9.50 8.24
CA ALA A 53 -0.52 8.39 7.41
C ALA A 53 -0.47 8.68 5.91
N VAL A 54 -0.35 7.63 5.11
CA VAL A 54 -0.34 7.70 3.64
C VAL A 54 -1.74 7.46 3.10
N ILE A 55 -2.29 8.44 2.39
CA ILE A 55 -3.53 8.28 1.63
C ILE A 55 -3.25 7.49 0.35
N VAL A 56 -3.95 6.38 0.19
CA VAL A 56 -3.96 5.62 -1.05
C VAL A 56 -5.37 5.68 -1.64
N PRO A 57 -5.61 6.42 -2.74
CA PRO A 57 -6.93 6.47 -3.36
C PRO A 57 -7.44 5.07 -3.72
N PRO A 58 -8.70 4.72 -3.40
CA PRO A 58 -9.22 3.39 -3.68
C PRO A 58 -9.31 3.13 -5.20
N GLY A 59 -9.11 1.87 -5.62
CA GLY A 59 -9.05 1.52 -7.04
C GLY A 59 -10.32 1.86 -7.83
N TRP A 60 -11.48 1.86 -7.17
CA TRP A 60 -12.75 2.23 -7.79
C TRP A 60 -12.93 3.75 -7.99
N ALA A 61 -12.12 4.59 -7.34
CA ALA A 61 -12.14 6.04 -7.53
C ALA A 61 -11.41 6.50 -8.82
N GLY A 62 -10.83 5.55 -9.58
CA GLY A 62 -10.10 5.88 -10.81
C GLY A 62 -8.76 6.56 -10.54
N GLU A 63 -8.44 7.57 -11.36
CA GLU A 63 -7.17 8.30 -11.31
C GLU A 63 -7.29 9.72 -10.72
N ASP A 64 -8.45 10.07 -10.19
CA ASP A 64 -8.63 11.37 -9.55
C ASP A 64 -7.93 11.40 -8.17
N ASN A 65 -6.76 12.02 -8.13
CA ASN A 65 -5.98 12.21 -6.91
C ASN A 65 -6.29 13.55 -6.22
N SER A 66 -7.12 14.40 -6.81
CA SER A 66 -7.34 15.79 -6.36
C SER A 66 -7.83 15.87 -4.91
N ARG A 67 -8.74 14.99 -4.52
CA ARG A 67 -9.29 14.94 -3.15
C ARG A 67 -8.25 14.50 -2.12
N ALA A 68 -7.40 13.52 -2.48
CA ALA A 68 -6.33 13.06 -1.60
C ALA A 68 -5.28 14.17 -1.41
N LEU A 69 -4.89 14.85 -2.49
CA LEU A 69 -3.96 15.97 -2.44
C LEU A 69 -4.54 17.16 -1.67
N ALA A 70 -5.83 17.46 -1.83
CA ALA A 70 -6.49 18.52 -1.06
C ALA A 70 -6.50 18.20 0.45
N ALA A 71 -6.76 16.94 0.84
CA ALA A 71 -6.68 16.50 2.23
C ALA A 71 -5.25 16.60 2.79
N ALA A 72 -4.25 16.19 2.02
CA ALA A 72 -2.85 16.30 2.41
C ALA A 72 -2.40 17.77 2.55
N ALA A 73 -2.88 18.65 1.70
CA ALA A 73 -2.62 20.10 1.80
C ALA A 73 -3.31 20.72 3.02
N GLN A 74 -4.56 20.34 3.30
CA GLN A 74 -5.31 20.82 4.46
C GLN A 74 -4.67 20.40 5.79
N TYR A 75 -4.15 19.19 5.86
CA TYR A 75 -3.52 18.61 7.06
C TYR A 75 -2.03 18.35 6.82
N ALA A 76 -1.31 19.40 6.43
CA ALA A 76 0.11 19.35 6.12
C ALA A 76 0.93 18.67 7.24
N GLY A 77 1.81 17.77 6.86
CA GLY A 77 2.62 16.97 7.77
C GLY A 77 1.88 15.77 8.40
N LYS A 78 0.54 15.70 8.27
CA LYS A 78 -0.25 14.54 8.74
C LYS A 78 -0.50 13.53 7.63
N PHE A 79 -0.68 13.99 6.41
CA PHE A 79 -0.98 13.14 5.27
C PHE A 79 -0.05 13.41 4.08
N ALA A 80 0.24 12.35 3.33
CA ALA A 80 0.83 12.37 2.02
C ALA A 80 0.13 11.34 1.12
N VAL A 81 0.41 11.31 -0.17
CA VAL A 81 -0.40 10.57 -1.15
C VAL A 81 0.46 9.61 -1.97
N MET A 82 0.04 8.36 -2.06
CA MET A 82 0.43 7.45 -3.13
C MET A 82 -0.67 7.44 -4.17
N GLY A 83 -0.50 8.25 -5.20
CA GLY A 83 -1.53 8.51 -6.20
C GLY A 83 -1.77 7.34 -7.15
N ARG A 84 -2.69 7.53 -8.08
CA ARG A 84 -3.04 6.56 -9.13
C ARG A 84 -2.88 7.20 -10.49
N ILE A 85 -2.33 6.44 -11.44
CA ILE A 85 -2.19 6.83 -12.84
C ILE A 85 -2.35 5.59 -13.72
N ASP A 86 -3.06 5.70 -14.84
CA ASP A 86 -3.20 4.60 -15.80
C ASP A 86 -1.92 4.52 -16.66
N PRO A 87 -1.15 3.44 -16.60
CA PRO A 87 0.07 3.31 -17.40
C PRO A 87 -0.22 3.16 -18.90
N TYR A 88 -1.46 2.94 -19.29
CA TYR A 88 -1.88 2.80 -20.69
C TYR A 88 -2.45 4.11 -21.29
N ASP A 89 -2.66 5.15 -20.47
CA ASP A 89 -3.07 6.46 -20.97
C ASP A 89 -1.91 7.11 -21.75
N PRO A 90 -2.10 7.52 -23.03
CA PRO A 90 -1.07 8.18 -23.83
C PRO A 90 -0.48 9.45 -23.20
N ALA A 91 -1.19 10.09 -22.27
CA ALA A 91 -0.70 11.27 -21.54
C ALA A 91 0.20 10.91 -20.34
N THR A 92 0.24 9.65 -19.93
CA THR A 92 1.00 9.23 -18.75
C THR A 92 2.50 9.52 -18.83
N PRO A 93 3.20 9.35 -19.96
CA PRO A 93 4.62 9.67 -20.03
C PRO A 93 4.94 11.12 -19.64
N GLU A 94 4.17 12.10 -20.13
CA GLU A 94 4.33 13.51 -19.79
C GLU A 94 3.99 13.78 -18.33
N ARG A 95 2.91 13.17 -17.82
CA ARG A 95 2.46 13.33 -16.43
C ARG A 95 3.48 12.79 -15.42
N LEU A 96 4.22 11.73 -15.75
CA LEU A 96 5.25 11.15 -14.89
C LEU A 96 6.42 12.12 -14.66
N GLU A 97 6.82 12.90 -15.67
CA GLU A 97 7.93 13.86 -15.54
C GLU A 97 7.70 14.90 -14.44
N HIS A 98 6.43 15.20 -14.15
CA HIS A 98 6.00 16.17 -13.12
C HIS A 98 5.31 15.53 -11.93
N TRP A 99 5.35 14.19 -11.81
CA TRP A 99 4.54 13.47 -10.82
C TRP A 99 4.85 13.86 -9.38
N LEU A 100 6.14 13.88 -9.03
CA LEU A 100 6.61 14.22 -7.68
C LEU A 100 6.70 15.73 -7.40
N GLU A 101 6.44 16.58 -8.39
CA GLU A 101 6.34 18.04 -8.20
C GLU A 101 5.02 18.45 -7.52
N GLN A 102 4.02 17.58 -7.55
CA GLN A 102 2.75 17.79 -6.86
C GLN A 102 2.98 17.76 -5.34
N PRO A 103 2.59 18.81 -4.58
CA PRO A 103 2.79 18.83 -3.14
C PRO A 103 2.17 17.61 -2.44
N SER A 104 2.94 16.97 -1.58
CA SER A 104 2.55 15.77 -0.82
C SER A 104 2.38 14.49 -1.66
N MET A 105 2.69 14.49 -2.96
CA MET A 105 2.70 13.28 -3.78
C MET A 105 4.02 12.53 -3.54
N LEU A 106 3.94 11.27 -3.07
CA LEU A 106 5.12 10.47 -2.74
C LEU A 106 5.45 9.41 -3.79
N GLY A 107 4.46 8.99 -4.58
CA GLY A 107 4.66 7.92 -5.56
C GLY A 107 3.34 7.43 -6.14
N ILE A 108 3.33 6.20 -6.64
CA ILE A 108 2.17 5.64 -7.34
C ILE A 108 1.76 4.30 -6.73
N ARG A 109 0.46 4.12 -6.53
CA ARG A 109 -0.13 2.82 -6.21
C ARG A 109 -0.65 2.15 -7.46
N MET A 110 -0.11 0.97 -7.76
CA MET A 110 -0.46 0.19 -8.94
C MET A 110 -1.19 -1.10 -8.59
N SER A 111 -2.14 -1.47 -9.43
CA SER A 111 -2.84 -2.76 -9.40
C SER A 111 -2.71 -3.46 -10.76
N GLY A 112 -2.91 -4.78 -10.79
CA GLY A 112 -2.71 -5.56 -12.00
C GLY A 112 -3.71 -5.30 -13.13
N LYS A 113 -4.78 -4.53 -12.89
CA LYS A 113 -5.79 -4.20 -13.92
C LYS A 113 -6.13 -2.72 -13.92
N TRP A 114 -6.22 -2.17 -15.12
CA TRP A 114 -6.66 -0.82 -15.44
C TRP A 114 -7.72 -0.86 -16.53
N PRO A 115 -8.57 0.16 -16.71
CA PRO A 115 -9.59 0.16 -17.76
C PRO A 115 -9.04 -0.10 -19.15
N ALA A 116 -7.88 0.48 -19.48
CA ALA A 116 -7.23 0.31 -20.78
C ALA A 116 -6.29 -0.92 -20.87
N THR A 117 -6.21 -1.77 -19.82
CA THR A 117 -5.41 -3.01 -19.90
C THR A 117 -5.95 -3.90 -21.05
N PRO A 118 -5.09 -4.25 -22.04
CA PRO A 118 -5.53 -5.10 -23.15
C PRO A 118 -6.12 -6.42 -22.64
N THR A 119 -7.18 -6.90 -23.27
CA THR A 119 -7.93 -8.10 -22.82
C THR A 119 -7.07 -9.37 -22.81
N GLN A 120 -6.09 -9.46 -23.69
CA GLN A 120 -5.13 -10.58 -23.76
C GLN A 120 -4.08 -10.54 -22.65
N VAL A 121 -3.92 -9.40 -21.96
CA VAL A 121 -2.95 -9.25 -20.87
C VAL A 121 -3.58 -9.72 -19.58
N GLN A 122 -2.92 -10.67 -18.90
CA GLN A 122 -3.41 -11.23 -17.64
C GLN A 122 -3.43 -10.15 -16.53
N ASP A 123 -2.33 -9.40 -16.43
CA ASP A 123 -2.22 -8.20 -15.61
C ASP A 123 -1.09 -7.30 -16.11
N ALA A 124 -1.12 -6.03 -15.67
CA ALA A 124 -0.15 -5.01 -16.07
C ALA A 124 1.30 -5.34 -15.66
N PHE A 125 1.51 -6.12 -14.59
CA PHE A 125 2.87 -6.49 -14.14
C PHE A 125 3.58 -7.41 -15.12
N SER A 126 2.82 -8.15 -15.93
CA SER A 126 3.32 -9.09 -16.92
C SER A 126 3.26 -8.55 -18.35
N ASP A 127 2.83 -7.30 -18.55
CA ASP A 127 2.72 -6.70 -19.89
C ASP A 127 4.05 -6.13 -20.35
N PRO A 128 4.69 -6.70 -21.41
CA PRO A 128 5.94 -6.17 -21.94
C PRO A 128 5.80 -4.76 -22.52
N ALA A 129 4.59 -4.32 -22.87
CA ALA A 129 4.36 -2.97 -23.37
C ALA A 129 4.58 -1.89 -22.29
N LEU A 130 4.63 -2.28 -21.02
CA LEU A 130 4.87 -1.37 -19.90
C LEU A 130 6.36 -1.28 -19.46
N GLU A 131 7.29 -1.84 -20.22
CA GLU A 131 8.71 -1.73 -19.90
C GLU A 131 9.18 -0.27 -19.76
N TRP A 132 8.68 0.61 -20.64
CA TRP A 132 8.94 2.04 -20.57
C TRP A 132 8.49 2.68 -19.26
N TYR A 133 7.38 2.17 -18.69
CA TYR A 133 6.79 2.71 -17.46
C TYR A 133 7.68 2.40 -16.25
N TRP A 134 8.18 1.15 -16.15
CA TRP A 134 9.11 0.76 -15.11
C TRP A 134 10.41 1.56 -15.19
N ALA A 135 10.97 1.68 -16.40
CA ALA A 135 12.17 2.46 -16.65
C ALA A 135 11.98 3.96 -16.33
N ALA A 136 10.83 4.53 -16.66
CA ALA A 136 10.51 5.93 -16.34
C ALA A 136 10.39 6.14 -14.81
N CYS A 137 9.68 5.26 -14.11
CA CYS A 137 9.54 5.35 -12.64
C CYS A 137 10.92 5.20 -11.96
N GLU A 138 11.76 4.27 -12.40
CA GLU A 138 13.14 4.12 -11.90
C GLU A 138 13.95 5.39 -12.10
N ARG A 139 14.02 5.90 -13.33
CA ARG A 139 14.76 7.12 -13.66
C ARG A 139 14.31 8.35 -12.88
N LEU A 140 13.01 8.48 -12.66
CA LEU A 140 12.40 9.62 -11.96
C LEU A 140 12.39 9.44 -10.44
N GLY A 141 12.81 8.28 -9.92
CA GLY A 141 12.79 7.97 -8.49
C GLY A 141 11.37 7.88 -7.91
N ILE A 142 10.38 7.49 -8.72
CA ILE A 142 8.98 7.34 -8.30
C ILE A 142 8.79 5.97 -7.67
N PRO A 143 8.57 5.85 -6.35
CA PRO A 143 8.31 4.56 -5.72
C PRO A 143 6.91 4.04 -6.09
N LEU A 144 6.80 2.71 -6.23
CA LEU A 144 5.58 2.04 -6.66
C LEU A 144 5.04 1.12 -5.55
N MET A 145 3.83 1.38 -5.05
CA MET A 145 3.08 0.45 -4.20
C MET A 145 2.33 -0.55 -5.08
N MET A 146 2.61 -1.85 -4.89
CA MET A 146 2.21 -2.92 -5.79
C MET A 146 1.19 -3.85 -5.13
N LEU A 147 -0.07 -3.78 -5.58
CA LEU A 147 -1.12 -4.72 -5.13
C LEU A 147 -1.04 -6.03 -5.92
N THR A 148 -0.29 -6.99 -5.41
CA THR A 148 0.03 -8.24 -6.10
C THR A 148 -0.91 -9.42 -5.81
N ARG A 149 -1.57 -9.48 -4.64
CA ARG A 149 -2.56 -10.51 -4.27
C ARG A 149 -2.12 -11.94 -4.63
N GLN A 150 -1.11 -12.49 -3.96
CA GLN A 150 -0.50 -13.81 -4.22
C GLN A 150 0.31 -13.93 -5.52
N PHE A 151 0.48 -12.87 -6.28
CA PHE A 151 1.25 -12.89 -7.52
C PHE A 151 2.54 -12.07 -7.42
N ALA A 152 3.16 -12.04 -6.21
CA ALA A 152 4.41 -11.30 -5.99
C ALA A 152 5.54 -11.73 -6.93
N SER A 153 5.58 -13.00 -7.34
CA SER A 153 6.56 -13.52 -8.31
C SER A 153 6.56 -12.77 -9.65
N ARG A 154 5.48 -12.11 -10.03
CA ARG A 154 5.41 -11.26 -11.24
C ARG A 154 6.26 -10.00 -11.13
N LEU A 155 6.66 -9.60 -9.94
CA LEU A 155 7.59 -8.49 -9.73
C LEU A 155 9.05 -8.89 -9.93
N LEU A 156 9.38 -10.20 -9.94
CA LEU A 156 10.76 -10.66 -10.11
C LEU A 156 11.42 -10.12 -11.39
N PRO A 157 10.81 -10.25 -12.59
CA PRO A 157 11.42 -9.72 -13.80
C PRO A 157 11.54 -8.19 -13.80
N ILE A 158 10.64 -7.48 -13.13
CA ILE A 158 10.69 -6.01 -13.01
C ILE A 158 11.88 -5.64 -12.11
N ALA A 159 11.97 -6.23 -10.91
CA ALA A 159 13.07 -5.97 -9.96
C ALA A 159 14.46 -6.35 -10.53
N GLU A 160 14.54 -7.39 -11.38
CA GLU A 160 15.77 -7.79 -12.04
C GLU A 160 16.24 -6.78 -13.08
N ARG A 161 15.33 -6.20 -13.87
CA ARG A 161 15.67 -5.25 -14.91
C ARG A 161 15.80 -3.81 -14.40
N HIS A 162 15.14 -3.50 -13.29
CA HIS A 162 15.08 -2.17 -12.68
C HIS A 162 15.55 -2.21 -11.23
N PRO A 163 16.85 -2.44 -10.96
CA PRO A 163 17.37 -2.67 -9.61
C PRO A 163 17.28 -1.45 -8.68
N ASP A 164 17.20 -0.23 -9.24
CA ASP A 164 17.07 1.01 -8.48
C ASP A 164 15.62 1.45 -8.27
N LEU A 165 14.65 0.76 -8.90
CA LEU A 165 13.22 1.03 -8.72
C LEU A 165 12.74 0.56 -7.34
N THR A 166 12.19 1.48 -6.55
CA THR A 166 11.58 1.11 -5.27
C THR A 166 10.21 0.46 -5.50
N LEU A 167 10.12 -0.84 -5.18
CA LEU A 167 8.89 -1.62 -5.25
C LEU A 167 8.40 -1.92 -3.83
N ILE A 168 7.18 -1.51 -3.49
CA ILE A 168 6.57 -1.70 -2.18
C ILE A 168 5.44 -2.70 -2.31
N ILE A 169 5.61 -3.89 -1.75
CA ILE A 169 4.61 -4.96 -1.81
C ILE A 169 3.48 -4.66 -0.82
N ASP A 170 2.26 -4.52 -1.31
CA ASP A 170 1.09 -4.29 -0.45
C ASP A 170 0.68 -5.55 0.30
N HIS A 171 0.36 -5.39 1.61
CA HIS A 171 -0.34 -6.37 2.44
C HIS A 171 0.26 -7.78 2.41
N LEU A 172 1.60 -7.88 2.49
CA LEU A 172 2.30 -9.18 2.45
C LEU A 172 1.97 -10.01 1.19
N SER A 173 1.53 -9.38 0.10
CA SER A 173 1.03 -10.06 -1.11
C SER A 173 -0.09 -11.09 -0.83
N THR A 174 -0.82 -10.95 0.27
CA THR A 174 -1.86 -11.91 0.68
C THR A 174 -3.11 -11.81 -0.16
N GLN A 175 -3.86 -12.92 -0.23
CA GLN A 175 -5.17 -12.95 -0.88
C GLN A 175 -6.20 -12.21 -0.03
N GLU A 176 -6.91 -11.25 -0.63
CA GLU A 176 -8.03 -10.57 0.02
C GLU A 176 -9.18 -11.57 0.33
N GLY A 177 -9.72 -11.48 1.54
CA GLY A 177 -10.79 -12.37 2.00
C GLY A 177 -10.36 -13.76 2.45
N ALA A 178 -9.15 -14.21 2.10
CA ALA A 178 -8.59 -15.45 2.61
C ALA A 178 -7.99 -15.28 4.02
N THR A 179 -7.85 -16.38 4.76
CA THR A 179 -7.31 -16.36 6.12
C THR A 179 -6.31 -17.50 6.38
N ALA A 180 -5.45 -17.33 7.38
CA ALA A 180 -4.44 -18.30 7.80
C ALA A 180 -3.57 -18.78 6.62
N ALA A 181 -3.28 -20.05 6.52
CA ALA A 181 -2.40 -20.63 5.50
C ALA A 181 -2.86 -20.34 4.06
N GLU A 182 -4.15 -20.21 3.81
CA GLU A 182 -4.69 -19.87 2.49
C GLU A 182 -4.29 -18.45 2.07
N ALA A 183 -4.33 -17.49 3.00
CA ALA A 183 -3.93 -16.11 2.72
C ALA A 183 -2.45 -16.01 2.33
N PHE A 184 -1.62 -16.88 2.89
CA PHE A 184 -0.17 -16.94 2.69
C PHE A 184 0.27 -18.07 1.74
N ALA A 185 -0.60 -18.56 0.85
CA ALA A 185 -0.29 -19.67 -0.05
C ALA A 185 0.92 -19.41 -0.98
N ALA A 186 1.16 -18.14 -1.34
CA ALA A 186 2.29 -17.71 -2.16
C ALA A 186 3.36 -16.94 -1.34
N PHE A 187 3.52 -17.30 -0.06
CA PHE A 187 4.46 -16.61 0.84
C PHE A 187 5.91 -16.70 0.35
N ASP A 188 6.34 -17.88 -0.09
CA ASP A 188 7.71 -18.10 -0.54
C ASP A 188 8.03 -17.28 -1.80
N ASP A 189 7.07 -17.08 -2.69
CA ASP A 189 7.21 -16.20 -3.87
C ASP A 189 7.48 -14.75 -3.47
N MET A 190 6.81 -14.27 -2.41
CA MET A 190 7.04 -12.94 -1.87
C MET A 190 8.40 -12.84 -1.17
N ILE A 191 8.78 -13.86 -0.38
CA ILE A 191 10.08 -13.92 0.30
C ILE A 191 11.24 -13.91 -0.71
N ALA A 192 11.09 -14.57 -1.86
CA ALA A 192 12.12 -14.57 -2.91
C ALA A 192 12.50 -13.16 -3.42
N LEU A 193 11.62 -12.19 -3.26
CA LEU A 193 11.87 -10.77 -3.60
C LEU A 193 12.79 -10.07 -2.61
N ALA A 194 13.02 -10.62 -1.43
CA ALA A 194 13.90 -10.03 -0.41
C ALA A 194 15.37 -9.89 -0.86
N ARG A 195 15.79 -10.66 -1.90
CA ARG A 195 17.13 -10.53 -2.50
C ARG A 195 17.38 -9.19 -3.19
N PHE A 196 16.33 -8.45 -3.55
CA PHE A 196 16.43 -7.16 -4.19
C PHE A 196 16.40 -6.04 -3.12
N PRO A 197 17.45 -5.23 -3.00
CA PRO A 197 17.57 -4.27 -1.90
C PRO A 197 16.52 -3.15 -1.94
N ARG A 198 15.97 -2.84 -3.13
CA ARG A 198 14.94 -1.81 -3.31
C ARG A 198 13.50 -2.34 -3.22
N VAL A 199 13.34 -3.63 -2.89
CA VAL A 199 12.02 -4.20 -2.61
C VAL A 199 11.73 -4.12 -1.12
N VAL A 200 10.61 -3.49 -0.78
CA VAL A 200 10.09 -3.27 0.58
C VAL A 200 8.71 -3.91 0.71
N VAL A 201 8.26 -4.19 1.91
CA VAL A 201 6.98 -4.86 2.14
C VAL A 201 6.15 -4.19 3.22
N LYS A 202 4.86 -4.01 2.99
CA LYS A 202 3.91 -3.55 4.00
C LYS A 202 3.39 -4.73 4.80
N VAL A 203 3.50 -4.64 6.13
CA VAL A 203 3.43 -5.81 7.02
C VAL A 203 2.31 -5.76 8.06
N GLY A 204 1.71 -4.60 8.28
CA GLY A 204 0.77 -4.40 9.40
C GLY A 204 -0.60 -5.05 9.22
N ASN A 205 -0.99 -5.41 7.99
CA ASN A 205 -2.28 -6.05 7.69
C ASN A 205 -2.34 -7.56 8.03
N GLY A 206 -1.27 -8.13 8.59
CA GLY A 206 -1.23 -9.53 9.04
C GLY A 206 -2.43 -9.94 9.91
N PRO A 207 -2.84 -9.16 10.93
CA PRO A 207 -4.03 -9.42 11.76
C PRO A 207 -5.30 -9.71 10.96
N SER A 208 -5.54 -9.03 9.86
CA SER A 208 -6.73 -9.24 9.02
C SER A 208 -6.77 -10.61 8.35
N ARG A 209 -5.66 -11.35 8.35
CA ARG A 209 -5.52 -12.71 7.80
C ARG A 209 -5.62 -13.79 8.86
N SER A 210 -5.70 -13.41 10.14
CA SER A 210 -5.81 -14.37 11.25
C SER A 210 -7.21 -15.00 11.34
N ARG A 211 -7.25 -16.26 11.80
CA ARG A 211 -8.47 -16.94 12.28
C ARG A 211 -8.62 -16.85 13.78
N GLN A 212 -7.59 -16.40 14.47
CA GLN A 212 -7.57 -16.28 15.92
C GLN A 212 -7.89 -14.85 16.37
N PRO A 213 -8.43 -14.67 17.57
CA PRO A 213 -8.50 -13.35 18.18
C PRO A 213 -7.10 -12.82 18.48
N TYR A 214 -7.01 -11.56 18.89
CA TYR A 214 -5.79 -10.96 19.41
C TYR A 214 -5.12 -11.89 20.44
N PRO A 215 -3.83 -12.13 20.40
CA PRO A 215 -2.79 -11.47 19.59
C PRO A 215 -2.50 -12.13 18.23
N PHE A 216 -3.41 -12.85 17.60
CA PHE A 216 -3.32 -13.37 16.24
C PHE A 216 -2.15 -14.34 16.01
N GLU A 217 -1.91 -15.28 16.91
CA GLU A 217 -0.73 -16.14 16.95
C GLU A 217 -0.50 -16.96 15.66
N ASP A 218 -1.59 -17.32 14.95
CA ASP A 218 -1.51 -18.11 13.71
C ASP A 218 -0.79 -17.39 12.55
N VAL A 219 -0.63 -16.07 12.63
CA VAL A 219 0.12 -15.29 11.62
C VAL A 219 1.55 -14.93 12.04
N HIS A 220 1.92 -15.08 13.32
CA HIS A 220 3.25 -14.67 13.83
C HIS A 220 4.40 -15.32 13.07
N ARG A 221 4.27 -16.59 12.67
CA ARG A 221 5.31 -17.29 11.90
C ARG A 221 5.59 -16.62 10.55
N TYR A 222 4.58 -16.08 9.91
CA TYR A 222 4.74 -15.37 8.63
C TYR A 222 5.39 -14.00 8.84
N LEU A 223 4.97 -13.25 9.89
CA LEU A 223 5.58 -11.98 10.25
C LEU A 223 7.05 -12.17 10.62
N ARG A 224 7.39 -13.24 11.35
CA ARG A 224 8.77 -13.60 11.63
C ARG A 224 9.55 -13.94 10.36
N GLY A 225 8.99 -14.72 9.44
CA GLY A 225 9.64 -15.08 8.17
C GLY A 225 9.93 -13.84 7.30
N VAL A 226 9.01 -12.85 7.28
CA VAL A 226 9.23 -11.57 6.59
C VAL A 226 10.38 -10.80 7.24
N TYR A 227 10.39 -10.70 8.58
CA TYR A 227 11.46 -10.05 9.31
C TYR A 227 12.84 -10.69 9.04
N ASP A 228 12.91 -12.02 9.06
CA ASP A 228 14.15 -12.76 8.79
C ASP A 228 14.66 -12.56 7.35
N ALA A 229 13.76 -12.34 6.38
CA ALA A 229 14.12 -12.16 4.97
C ALA A 229 14.42 -10.71 4.59
N PHE A 230 13.56 -9.78 4.98
CA PHE A 230 13.65 -8.37 4.57
C PHE A 230 14.43 -7.50 5.57
N GLY A 231 14.38 -7.83 6.87
CA GLY A 231 14.86 -6.97 7.94
C GLY A 231 13.98 -5.74 8.17
N ALA A 232 14.00 -5.21 9.38
CA ALA A 232 13.16 -4.07 9.78
C ALA A 232 13.26 -2.83 8.85
N PRO A 233 14.45 -2.48 8.28
CA PRO A 233 14.56 -1.32 7.37
C PRO A 233 13.74 -1.44 6.08
N ARG A 234 13.24 -2.63 5.72
CA ARG A 234 12.43 -2.84 4.53
C ARG A 234 11.02 -3.32 4.83
N MET A 235 10.55 -3.05 6.04
CA MET A 235 9.21 -3.39 6.51
C MET A 235 8.47 -2.12 6.90
N LEU A 236 7.31 -1.86 6.29
CA LEU A 236 6.48 -0.69 6.54
C LEU A 236 5.22 -1.11 7.30
N TRP A 237 5.01 -0.53 8.48
CA TRP A 237 3.75 -0.76 9.18
C TRP A 237 2.60 -0.03 8.48
N GLU A 238 1.47 -0.72 8.33
CA GLU A 238 0.20 -0.17 7.86
C GLU A 238 -0.95 -0.98 8.45
N ALA A 239 -2.06 -0.36 8.75
CA ALA A 239 -3.22 -1.10 9.23
C ALA A 239 -4.31 -1.26 8.18
N ASP A 240 -4.33 -0.41 7.17
CA ASP A 240 -5.43 -0.32 6.19
C ASP A 240 -6.80 -0.27 6.89
N ILE A 241 -6.92 0.69 7.82
CA ILE A 241 -8.05 0.81 8.77
C ILE A 241 -9.41 0.66 8.11
N THR A 242 -9.56 1.11 6.88
CA THR A 242 -10.81 1.04 6.11
C THR A 242 -11.19 -0.38 5.67
N GLN A 243 -10.26 -1.32 5.76
CA GLN A 243 -10.48 -2.73 5.42
C GLN A 243 -10.66 -3.62 6.66
N LEU A 244 -10.49 -3.08 7.86
CA LEU A 244 -10.62 -3.84 9.10
C LEU A 244 -12.08 -4.25 9.32
N THR A 245 -12.31 -5.56 9.55
CA THR A 245 -13.65 -6.12 9.77
C THR A 245 -13.78 -6.92 11.06
N LYS A 246 -12.68 -7.45 11.56
CA LYS A 246 -12.65 -8.36 12.73
C LYS A 246 -11.76 -7.87 13.85
N ASN A 247 -10.76 -7.09 13.52
CA ASN A 247 -9.76 -6.56 14.43
C ASN A 247 -9.82 -5.02 14.42
N THR A 248 -9.35 -4.42 15.49
CA THR A 248 -9.34 -2.96 15.65
C THR A 248 -8.01 -2.36 15.21
N TYR A 249 -8.01 -1.06 14.95
CA TYR A 249 -6.80 -0.30 14.64
C TYR A 249 -5.76 -0.38 15.76
N ALA A 250 -6.23 -0.28 17.01
CA ALA A 250 -5.38 -0.42 18.19
C ALA A 250 -4.76 -1.82 18.33
N GLU A 251 -5.49 -2.90 18.04
CA GLU A 251 -4.95 -4.26 18.06
C GLU A 251 -3.90 -4.47 16.97
N CYS A 252 -4.08 -3.87 15.77
CA CYS A 252 -3.09 -3.91 14.71
C CYS A 252 -1.76 -3.25 15.13
N LEU A 253 -1.83 -2.11 15.81
CA LEU A 253 -0.63 -1.43 16.32
C LEU A 253 0.01 -2.20 17.46
N ARG A 254 -0.79 -2.63 18.44
CA ARG A 254 -0.32 -3.28 19.66
C ARG A 254 0.41 -4.60 19.37
N LEU A 255 -0.05 -5.39 18.39
CA LEU A 255 0.66 -6.58 17.96
C LEU A 255 2.15 -6.30 17.70
N TRP A 256 2.44 -5.26 16.92
CA TRP A 256 3.81 -4.91 16.54
C TRP A 256 4.58 -4.24 17.68
N GLN A 257 3.88 -3.52 18.55
CA GLN A 257 4.50 -2.85 19.69
C GLN A 257 4.86 -3.80 20.84
N GLU A 258 4.01 -4.81 21.10
CA GLU A 258 4.06 -5.57 22.35
C GLU A 258 4.27 -7.09 22.14
N ASP A 259 3.60 -7.70 21.14
CA ASP A 259 3.48 -9.16 21.10
C ASP A 259 4.54 -9.87 20.23
N LEU A 260 5.14 -9.17 19.27
CA LEU A 260 6.21 -9.73 18.44
C LEU A 260 7.56 -9.63 19.15
N SER A 261 7.82 -10.56 20.08
CA SER A 261 8.98 -10.55 20.99
C SER A 261 10.34 -10.62 20.30
N PHE A 262 10.39 -10.94 19.01
CA PHE A 262 11.62 -10.95 18.23
C PHE A 262 12.08 -9.57 17.75
N LEU A 263 11.24 -8.55 17.89
CA LEU A 263 11.57 -7.18 17.48
C LEU A 263 12.25 -6.42 18.61
N THR A 264 13.40 -5.82 18.31
CA THR A 264 14.06 -4.87 19.21
C THR A 264 13.38 -3.49 19.15
N ALA A 265 13.76 -2.61 20.05
CA ALA A 265 13.28 -1.21 20.02
C ALA A 265 13.72 -0.49 18.71
N GLU A 266 14.91 -0.79 18.21
CA GLU A 266 15.41 -0.24 16.94
C GLU A 266 14.62 -0.78 15.74
N ASP A 267 14.29 -2.07 15.72
CA ASP A 267 13.44 -2.65 14.67
C ASP A 267 12.06 -1.97 14.62
N LYS A 268 11.47 -1.72 15.79
CA LYS A 268 10.18 -1.02 15.89
C LYS A 268 10.27 0.41 15.37
N ASP A 269 11.35 1.14 15.65
CA ASP A 269 11.58 2.49 15.11
C ASP A 269 11.66 2.46 13.57
N TRP A 270 12.36 1.48 13.02
CA TRP A 270 12.38 1.26 11.57
C TRP A 270 10.99 0.97 11.00
N ILE A 271 10.31 -0.05 11.49
CA ILE A 271 9.03 -0.53 10.95
C ILE A 271 7.95 0.53 11.04
N PHE A 272 7.88 1.26 12.15
CA PHE A 272 6.84 2.26 12.36
C PHE A 272 7.11 3.60 11.68
N HIS A 273 8.35 3.89 11.33
CA HIS A 273 8.67 5.22 10.84
C HIS A 273 9.75 5.26 9.77
N ARG A 274 11.00 4.89 10.10
CA ARG A 274 12.16 5.17 9.24
C ARG A 274 12.07 4.48 7.89
N ALA A 275 11.59 3.23 7.84
CA ALA A 275 11.44 2.48 6.60
C ALA A 275 10.46 3.17 5.64
N THR A 276 9.34 3.72 6.15
CA THR A 276 8.39 4.49 5.32
C THR A 276 9.01 5.81 4.85
N ALA A 277 9.70 6.51 5.74
CA ALA A 277 10.36 7.77 5.41
C ALA A 277 11.41 7.60 4.30
N GLU A 278 12.24 6.55 4.39
CA GLU A 278 13.25 6.26 3.36
C GLU A 278 12.63 5.75 2.05
N ALA A 279 11.71 4.78 2.11
CA ALA A 279 11.12 4.19 0.91
C ALA A 279 10.33 5.20 0.07
N LEU A 280 9.74 6.21 0.72
CA LEU A 280 8.87 7.20 0.08
C LEU A 280 9.52 8.59 -0.03
N ASN A 281 10.77 8.78 0.39
CA ASN A 281 11.41 10.09 0.50
C ASN A 281 10.50 11.11 1.22
N TRP A 282 9.83 10.66 2.28
CA TRP A 282 8.92 11.51 3.05
C TRP A 282 9.65 12.12 4.25
N PRO A 283 10.07 13.38 4.17
CA PRO A 283 10.86 14.01 5.23
C PRO A 283 10.11 14.05 6.57
N GLU A 284 10.88 14.14 7.66
CA GLU A 284 10.38 14.27 9.03
C GLU A 284 9.64 15.58 9.27
#